data_703a348b5f95d099d176e8979496e357
#
_entry.id   703a348b5f95d099d176e8979496e357
#
_cell.length_a   1.000
_cell.length_b   1.000
_cell.length_c   1.000
_cell.angle_alpha   90.00
_cell.angle_beta   90.00
_cell.angle_gamma   90.00
#
_symmetry.space_group_name_H-M   'P 1'
#
loop_
_entity.id
_entity.type
_entity.pdbx_description
1 polymer ?
#
loop_
_entity_poly.entity_id
_entity_poly.type
_entity_poly.pdbx_seq_one_letter_code
_entity_poly.pdbx_strand_id
1 'polypeptide(L)'
;MNKSIRLNKSLGFTLVELLVVIAIIGILASVVLVSLNSARSKARDARRIADLHQFALALENYYDANQNYPILQASLVSTYMAALPKDPTTAANYAYSALGSGTTCSSYHLGANLENTHTALNSDADASGGTICTGSVAEFSGVDTSDCAGGTGKCYDIKP
;
A
#
# COMPACT_ATOMS: atom_id res chain seq x y z
N MET A 1 -13.46 -69.12 33.72
CA MET A 1 -12.46 -68.51 32.79
C MET A 1 -12.31 -67.03 33.13
N ASN A 2 -11.22 -66.68 33.88
CA ASN A 2 -10.93 -65.29 34.25
C ASN A 2 -10.05 -64.65 33.17
N LYS A 3 -10.60 -63.66 32.45
CA LYS A 3 -9.89 -62.89 31.43
C LYS A 3 -9.19 -61.70 32.12
N SER A 4 -7.88 -61.80 32.32
CA SER A 4 -7.05 -60.75 32.87
C SER A 4 -6.98 -59.58 31.85
N ILE A 5 -7.58 -58.43 32.18
CA ILE A 5 -7.44 -57.19 31.42
C ILE A 5 -6.04 -56.63 31.74
N ARG A 6 -5.14 -56.65 30.75
CA ARG A 6 -3.83 -55.97 30.84
C ARG A 6 -4.09 -54.47 30.67
N LEU A 7 -3.98 -53.71 31.74
CA LEU A 7 -3.92 -52.28 31.73
C LEU A 7 -2.60 -51.87 31.06
N ASN A 8 -2.72 -51.29 29.87
CA ASN A 8 -1.58 -50.67 29.17
C ASN A 8 -1.11 -49.49 30.02
N LYS A 9 0.13 -49.50 30.46
CA LYS A 9 0.76 -48.43 31.23
C LYS A 9 0.94 -47.26 30.30
N SER A 10 0.06 -46.25 30.37
CA SER A 10 0.24 -44.98 29.64
C SER A 10 1.49 -44.29 30.20
N LEU A 11 2.49 -44.09 29.34
CA LEU A 11 3.64 -43.25 29.64
C LEU A 11 3.14 -41.81 29.73
N GLY A 12 3.10 -41.25 30.93
CA GLY A 12 2.73 -39.87 31.16
C GLY A 12 3.90 -38.92 30.79
N PHE A 13 3.58 -37.75 30.26
CA PHE A 13 4.56 -36.69 30.02
C PHE A 13 5.10 -36.12 31.33
N THR A 14 6.38 -35.80 31.35
CA THR A 14 6.98 -35.09 32.48
C THR A 14 6.70 -33.59 32.38
N LEU A 15 6.60 -32.89 33.52
CA LEU A 15 6.40 -31.46 33.58
C LEU A 15 7.53 -30.70 32.86
N VAL A 16 8.76 -31.21 32.93
CA VAL A 16 9.93 -30.59 32.29
C VAL A 16 9.86 -30.70 30.77
N GLU A 17 9.42 -31.84 30.22
CA GLU A 17 9.24 -31.99 28.77
C GLU A 17 8.21 -30.96 28.22
N LEU A 18 7.10 -30.75 28.93
CA LEU A 18 6.12 -29.76 28.54
C LEU A 18 6.69 -28.34 28.64
N LEU A 19 7.42 -28.02 29.70
CA LEU A 19 8.00 -26.72 29.93
C LEU A 19 9.01 -26.31 28.84
N VAL A 20 9.89 -27.28 28.46
CA VAL A 20 10.88 -27.03 27.39
C VAL A 20 10.20 -26.80 26.04
N VAL A 21 9.15 -27.54 25.72
CA VAL A 21 8.41 -27.38 24.46
C VAL A 21 7.78 -25.98 24.36
N ILE A 22 7.08 -25.52 25.40
CA ILE A 22 6.47 -24.22 25.40
C ILE A 22 7.53 -23.09 25.36
N ALA A 23 8.68 -23.26 25.99
CA ALA A 23 9.79 -22.32 25.94
C ALA A 23 10.34 -22.20 24.51
N ILE A 24 10.55 -23.28 23.79
CA ILE A 24 11.02 -23.30 22.41
C ILE A 24 9.97 -22.65 21.48
N ILE A 25 8.68 -23.01 21.63
CA ILE A 25 7.60 -22.40 20.84
C ILE A 25 7.54 -20.89 21.08
N GLY A 26 7.70 -20.43 22.33
CA GLY A 26 7.69 -19.01 22.66
C GLY A 26 8.83 -18.24 21.97
N ILE A 27 10.04 -18.80 21.94
CA ILE A 27 11.20 -18.19 21.25
C ILE A 27 10.96 -18.17 19.74
N LEU A 28 10.53 -19.27 19.13
CA LEU A 28 10.27 -19.34 17.69
C LEU A 28 9.14 -18.38 17.28
N ALA A 29 8.06 -18.34 18.05
CA ALA A 29 6.93 -17.46 17.78
C ALA A 29 7.34 -15.97 17.79
N SER A 30 8.21 -15.54 18.70
CA SER A 30 8.67 -14.16 18.78
C SER A 30 9.42 -13.72 17.52
N VAL A 31 10.28 -14.55 16.96
CA VAL A 31 11.04 -14.27 15.72
C VAL A 31 10.11 -14.22 14.51
N VAL A 32 9.15 -15.15 14.42
CA VAL A 32 8.18 -15.20 13.31
C VAL A 32 7.28 -13.98 13.28
N LEU A 33 6.80 -13.51 14.45
CA LEU A 33 5.92 -12.33 14.52
C LEU A 33 6.59 -11.05 13.99
N VAL A 34 7.88 -10.83 14.31
CA VAL A 34 8.63 -9.65 13.81
C VAL A 34 8.79 -9.73 12.29
N SER A 35 9.18 -10.90 11.76
CA SER A 35 9.33 -11.11 10.31
C SER A 35 8.02 -10.92 9.56
N LEU A 36 6.90 -11.40 10.12
CA LEU A 36 5.58 -11.30 9.50
C LEU A 36 5.09 -9.84 9.40
N ASN A 37 5.35 -9.01 10.41
CA ASN A 37 4.97 -7.59 10.37
C ASN A 37 5.74 -6.84 9.26
N SER A 38 7.05 -7.10 9.12
CA SER A 38 7.86 -6.53 8.04
C SER A 38 7.37 -7.00 6.66
N ALA A 39 7.04 -8.28 6.51
CA ALA A 39 6.51 -8.80 5.26
C ALA A 39 5.15 -8.16 4.89
N ARG A 40 4.29 -7.96 5.87
CA ARG A 40 2.98 -7.32 5.66
C ARG A 40 3.11 -5.85 5.23
N SER A 41 4.01 -5.07 5.84
CA SER A 41 4.22 -3.66 5.44
C SER A 41 4.78 -3.57 4.01
N LYS A 42 5.74 -4.43 3.65
CA LYS A 42 6.25 -4.50 2.27
C LYS A 42 5.17 -4.90 1.27
N ALA A 43 4.28 -5.83 1.62
CA ALA A 43 3.17 -6.23 0.76
C ALA A 43 2.17 -5.07 0.54
N ARG A 44 1.90 -4.26 1.57
CA ARG A 44 1.07 -3.06 1.42
C ARG A 44 1.73 -2.02 0.51
N ASP A 45 3.02 -1.80 0.64
CA ASP A 45 3.76 -0.87 -0.23
C ASP A 45 3.74 -1.33 -1.70
N ALA A 46 3.98 -2.62 -1.95
CA ALA A 46 3.87 -3.19 -3.30
C ALA A 46 2.46 -3.02 -3.89
N ARG A 47 1.42 -3.15 -3.06
CA ARG A 47 0.04 -2.88 -3.49
C ARG A 47 -0.16 -1.40 -3.83
N ARG A 48 0.33 -0.45 -3.03
CA ARG A 48 0.25 0.98 -3.32
C ARG A 48 0.87 1.32 -4.68
N ILE A 49 2.06 0.82 -4.94
CA ILE A 49 2.76 1.01 -6.22
C ILE A 49 1.93 0.45 -7.38
N ALA A 50 1.40 -0.77 -7.24
CA ALA A 50 0.55 -1.38 -8.27
C ALA A 50 -0.75 -0.60 -8.49
N ASP A 51 -1.38 -0.13 -7.43
CA ASP A 51 -2.59 0.70 -7.48
C ASP A 51 -2.33 2.03 -8.23
N LEU A 52 -1.18 2.69 -7.98
CA LEU A 52 -0.80 3.92 -8.69
C LEU A 52 -0.57 3.68 -10.18
N HIS A 53 0.08 2.60 -10.56
CA HIS A 53 0.26 2.26 -11.97
C HIS A 53 -1.08 1.99 -12.68
N GLN A 54 -2.02 1.32 -12.03
CA GLN A 54 -3.36 1.13 -12.59
C GLN A 54 -4.11 2.45 -12.72
N PHE A 55 -3.94 3.33 -11.74
CA PHE A 55 -4.55 4.65 -11.77
C PHE A 55 -3.94 5.51 -12.90
N ALA A 56 -2.62 5.52 -13.06
CA ALA A 56 -1.94 6.21 -14.16
C ALA A 56 -2.45 5.72 -15.51
N LEU A 57 -2.58 4.40 -15.71
CA LEU A 57 -3.13 3.84 -16.95
C LEU A 57 -4.58 4.32 -17.22
N ALA A 58 -5.41 4.43 -16.20
CA ALA A 58 -6.77 4.97 -16.35
C ALA A 58 -6.77 6.46 -16.71
N LEU A 59 -5.80 7.23 -16.17
CA LEU A 59 -5.60 8.64 -16.51
C LEU A 59 -5.19 8.82 -17.98
N GLU A 60 -4.27 8.00 -18.48
CA GLU A 60 -3.86 8.02 -19.89
C GLU A 60 -5.03 7.67 -20.83
N ASN A 61 -5.81 6.64 -20.50
CA ASN A 61 -7.01 6.28 -21.25
C ASN A 61 -8.05 7.41 -21.24
N TYR A 62 -8.19 8.11 -20.14
CA TYR A 62 -9.06 9.29 -20.05
C TYR A 62 -8.54 10.41 -20.95
N TYR A 63 -7.23 10.66 -20.94
CA TYR A 63 -6.60 11.69 -21.76
C TYR A 63 -6.74 11.40 -23.25
N ASP A 64 -6.56 10.17 -23.68
CA ASP A 64 -6.74 9.78 -25.08
C ASP A 64 -8.14 10.12 -25.60
N ALA A 65 -9.16 9.94 -24.78
CA ALA A 65 -10.55 10.22 -25.14
C ALA A 65 -10.94 11.70 -25.03
N ASN A 66 -10.36 12.45 -24.08
CA ASN A 66 -10.81 13.80 -23.74
C ASN A 66 -9.77 14.89 -24.05
N GLN A 67 -8.53 14.52 -24.41
CA GLN A 67 -7.39 15.42 -24.65
C GLN A 67 -7.11 16.35 -23.44
N ASN A 68 -7.44 15.88 -22.26
CA ASN A 68 -7.37 16.62 -21.00
C ASN A 68 -7.42 15.63 -19.83
N TYR A 69 -6.62 15.80 -18.79
CA TYR A 69 -6.74 15.00 -17.58
C TYR A 69 -7.94 15.42 -16.73
N PRO A 70 -8.57 14.50 -15.99
CA PRO A 70 -9.74 14.83 -15.19
C PRO A 70 -9.36 15.76 -14.03
N ILE A 71 -10.15 16.78 -13.77
CA ILE A 71 -9.95 17.68 -12.62
C ILE A 71 -10.06 16.92 -11.30
N LEU A 72 -10.98 15.96 -11.24
CA LEU A 72 -11.20 15.10 -10.07
C LEU A 72 -11.07 13.63 -10.45
N GLN A 73 -10.37 12.87 -9.64
CA GLN A 73 -10.19 11.42 -9.81
C GLN A 73 -11.52 10.64 -9.92
N ALA A 74 -12.61 11.15 -9.34
CA ALA A 74 -13.92 10.52 -9.42
C ALA A 74 -14.45 10.40 -10.87
N SER A 75 -13.98 11.21 -11.79
CA SER A 75 -14.37 11.17 -13.21
C SER A 75 -13.87 9.92 -13.94
N LEU A 76 -12.95 9.18 -13.36
CA LEU A 76 -12.44 7.91 -13.91
C LEU A 76 -13.37 6.72 -13.62
N VAL A 77 -14.19 6.85 -12.58
CA VAL A 77 -15.04 5.74 -12.12
C VAL A 77 -16.12 5.43 -13.13
N SER A 78 -16.42 4.18 -13.29
CA SER A 78 -17.37 3.53 -14.18
C SER A 78 -16.96 3.41 -15.65
N THR A 79 -16.16 4.31 -16.19
CA THR A 79 -15.76 4.27 -17.60
C THR A 79 -14.33 3.73 -17.77
N TYR A 80 -13.39 4.22 -16.98
CA TYR A 80 -11.96 3.87 -17.11
C TYR A 80 -11.48 2.94 -16.01
N MET A 81 -12.18 2.91 -14.88
CA MET A 81 -11.93 1.95 -13.80
C MET A 81 -13.23 1.68 -13.01
N ALA A 82 -13.36 0.48 -12.46
CA ALA A 82 -14.55 0.08 -11.72
C ALA A 82 -14.74 0.88 -10.41
N ALA A 83 -13.64 1.16 -9.72
CA ALA A 83 -13.62 1.95 -8.48
C ALA A 83 -12.22 2.56 -8.31
N LEU A 84 -12.13 3.68 -7.59
CA LEU A 84 -10.83 4.24 -7.20
C LEU A 84 -10.13 3.30 -6.22
N PRO A 85 -8.85 2.97 -6.47
CA PRO A 85 -8.07 2.22 -5.50
C PRO A 85 -7.87 3.06 -4.24
N LYS A 86 -7.76 2.38 -3.10
CA LYS A 86 -7.62 3.02 -1.80
C LYS A 86 -6.42 2.47 -1.06
N ASP A 87 -5.80 3.34 -0.26
CA ASP A 87 -4.71 2.95 0.62
C ASP A 87 -5.13 1.77 1.51
N PRO A 88 -4.33 0.68 1.57
CA PRO A 88 -4.68 -0.54 2.29
C PRO A 88 -4.70 -0.37 3.82
N THR A 89 -4.16 0.72 4.36
CA THR A 89 -4.09 0.98 5.80
C THR A 89 -5.15 1.99 6.24
N THR A 90 -5.28 3.10 5.51
CA THR A 90 -6.15 4.22 5.88
C THR A 90 -7.52 4.19 5.21
N ALA A 91 -7.66 3.38 4.12
CA ALA A 91 -8.81 3.37 3.23
C ALA A 91 -9.09 4.75 2.57
N ALA A 92 -8.15 5.69 2.64
CA ALA A 92 -8.21 6.98 1.95
C ALA A 92 -7.90 6.83 0.46
N ASN A 93 -8.31 7.81 -0.33
CA ASN A 93 -7.89 7.92 -1.71
C ASN A 93 -6.40 8.31 -1.77
N TYR A 94 -5.72 7.91 -2.82
CA TYR A 94 -4.37 8.37 -3.13
C TYR A 94 -4.36 9.86 -3.48
N ALA A 95 -3.21 10.51 -3.25
CA ALA A 95 -3.03 11.92 -3.59
C ALA A 95 -3.10 12.10 -5.11
N TYR A 96 -3.84 13.09 -5.55
CA TYR A 96 -4.00 13.39 -6.97
C TYR A 96 -4.22 14.88 -7.16
N SER A 97 -3.45 15.49 -8.06
CA SER A 97 -3.62 16.88 -8.50
C SER A 97 -3.58 16.95 -10.02
N ALA A 98 -4.58 17.55 -10.62
CA ALA A 98 -4.57 17.85 -12.05
C ALA A 98 -3.81 19.15 -12.29
N LEU A 99 -2.83 19.12 -13.18
CA LEU A 99 -1.89 20.22 -13.46
C LEU A 99 -2.15 20.81 -14.84
N GLY A 100 -2.09 22.16 -14.93
CA GLY A 100 -2.31 22.86 -16.17
C GLY A 100 -2.70 24.33 -15.96
N SER A 101 -3.53 24.89 -16.82
CA SER A 101 -3.99 26.26 -16.73
C SER A 101 -5.50 26.35 -16.91
N GLY A 102 -6.17 27.02 -16.00
CA GLY A 102 -7.63 27.13 -16.01
C GLY A 102 -8.25 25.72 -15.91
N THR A 103 -9.10 25.35 -16.84
CA THR A 103 -9.71 24.00 -16.92
C THR A 103 -8.97 23.06 -17.87
N THR A 104 -7.88 23.50 -18.50
CA THR A 104 -7.06 22.68 -19.38
C THR A 104 -5.96 22.00 -18.58
N CYS A 105 -6.17 20.72 -18.26
CA CYS A 105 -5.25 19.93 -17.47
C CYS A 105 -4.38 19.06 -18.39
N SER A 106 -3.19 19.55 -18.69
CA SER A 106 -2.24 18.88 -19.59
C SER A 106 -1.31 17.87 -18.90
N SER A 107 -1.37 17.79 -17.57
CA SER A 107 -0.54 16.89 -16.75
C SER A 107 -1.29 16.54 -15.47
N TYR A 108 -0.74 15.62 -14.71
CA TYR A 108 -1.22 15.28 -13.37
C TYR A 108 -0.05 14.99 -12.44
N HIS A 109 -0.33 14.97 -11.15
CA HIS A 109 0.56 14.48 -10.12
C HIS A 109 -0.22 13.50 -9.24
N LEU A 110 0.29 12.28 -9.12
CA LEU A 110 -0.33 11.16 -8.41
C LEU A 110 0.66 10.57 -7.43
N GLY A 111 0.28 10.39 -6.16
CA GLY A 111 1.22 9.92 -5.13
C GLY A 111 0.60 9.04 -4.06
N ALA A 112 1.44 8.22 -3.45
CA ALA A 112 1.12 7.36 -2.30
C ALA A 112 2.25 7.35 -1.27
N ASN A 113 1.89 7.33 0.01
CA ASN A 113 2.85 7.19 1.10
C ASN A 113 3.23 5.73 1.31
N LEU A 114 4.54 5.43 1.20
CA LEU A 114 5.09 4.13 1.52
C LEU A 114 5.50 4.06 3.00
N GLU A 115 5.35 2.88 3.60
CA GLU A 115 5.77 2.61 4.98
C GLU A 115 7.27 2.32 5.08
N ASN A 116 7.83 1.72 4.02
CA ASN A 116 9.23 1.31 3.97
C ASN A 116 9.99 2.05 2.86
N THR A 117 11.31 2.12 2.97
CA THR A 117 12.15 2.50 1.83
C THR A 117 12.05 1.43 0.74
N HIS A 118 11.70 1.83 -0.46
CA HIS A 118 11.51 0.97 -1.61
C HIS A 118 12.40 1.44 -2.77
N THR A 119 12.88 0.52 -3.60
CA THR A 119 13.71 0.88 -4.76
C THR A 119 12.96 1.72 -5.80
N ALA A 120 11.64 1.66 -5.82
CA ALA A 120 10.81 2.48 -6.70
C ALA A 120 10.98 3.99 -6.44
N LEU A 121 11.29 4.39 -5.20
CA LEU A 121 11.57 5.77 -4.83
C LEU A 121 12.82 6.36 -5.54
N ASN A 122 13.73 5.52 -6.04
CA ASN A 122 14.93 5.99 -6.74
C ASN A 122 14.65 6.41 -8.19
N SER A 123 13.46 6.20 -8.69
CA SER A 123 13.09 6.40 -10.09
C SER A 123 11.68 6.97 -10.27
N ASP A 124 11.08 7.46 -9.20
CA ASP A 124 9.81 8.18 -9.26
C ASP A 124 10.01 9.65 -9.69
N ALA A 125 8.97 10.45 -9.67
CA ALA A 125 9.02 11.76 -10.27
C ALA A 125 9.67 12.83 -9.38
N ASP A 126 9.72 12.63 -8.05
CA ASP A 126 10.18 13.62 -7.05
C ASP A 126 9.60 15.02 -7.30
N ALA A 127 8.35 15.07 -7.80
CA ALA A 127 7.77 16.30 -8.30
C ALA A 127 7.35 17.21 -7.15
N SER A 128 7.70 18.46 -7.25
CA SER A 128 7.29 19.50 -6.31
C SER A 128 6.86 20.76 -7.05
N GLY A 129 5.67 21.20 -6.76
CA GLY A 129 5.10 22.41 -7.35
C GLY A 129 4.64 22.24 -8.80
N GLY A 130 3.52 22.85 -9.10
CA GLY A 130 2.92 22.91 -10.43
C GLY A 130 1.73 23.85 -10.38
N THR A 131 1.35 24.39 -11.54
CA THR A 131 0.10 25.15 -11.62
C THR A 131 -1.05 24.16 -11.63
N ILE A 132 -1.92 24.23 -10.64
CA ILE A 132 -3.10 23.36 -10.56
C ILE A 132 -4.22 23.88 -11.46
N CYS A 133 -4.97 22.93 -12.05
CA CYS A 133 -6.19 23.26 -12.76
C CYS A 133 -7.25 23.84 -11.82
N THR A 134 -8.06 24.74 -12.33
CA THR A 134 -9.19 25.32 -11.57
C THR A 134 -10.16 24.22 -11.14
N GLY A 135 -10.36 24.08 -9.83
CA GLY A 135 -11.21 23.03 -9.23
C GLY A 135 -10.49 21.73 -8.87
N SER A 136 -9.20 21.61 -9.18
CA SER A 136 -8.37 20.49 -8.71
C SER A 136 -8.03 20.62 -7.23
N VAL A 137 -7.61 19.52 -6.64
CA VAL A 137 -7.06 19.48 -5.28
C VAL A 137 -5.69 20.17 -5.27
N ALA A 138 -5.30 20.72 -4.12
CA ALA A 138 -3.99 21.35 -3.96
C ALA A 138 -2.85 20.38 -4.29
N GLU A 139 -1.80 20.93 -4.88
CA GLU A 139 -0.56 20.22 -5.17
C GLU A 139 0.09 19.75 -3.87
N PHE A 140 0.75 18.61 -3.94
CA PHE A 140 1.53 18.03 -2.84
C PHE A 140 3.01 17.92 -3.23
N SER A 141 3.88 17.67 -2.25
CA SER A 141 5.31 17.43 -2.51
C SER A 141 5.53 15.94 -2.75
N GLY A 142 6.12 15.58 -3.89
CA GLY A 142 6.50 14.21 -4.24
C GLY A 142 7.85 13.77 -3.70
N VAL A 143 8.61 14.68 -3.04
CA VAL A 143 9.95 14.35 -2.54
C VAL A 143 9.90 13.20 -1.55
N ASP A 144 10.77 12.21 -1.71
CA ASP A 144 10.89 10.98 -0.89
C ASP A 144 10.89 11.18 0.63
N THR A 145 11.31 12.33 1.10
CA THR A 145 11.32 12.68 2.54
C THR A 145 10.07 13.40 2.99
N SER A 146 9.15 13.63 2.05
CA SER A 146 7.89 14.33 2.25
C SER A 146 6.74 13.33 2.31
N ASP A 147 5.59 13.85 2.62
CA ASP A 147 4.33 13.14 2.71
C ASP A 147 3.42 13.58 1.58
N CYS A 148 3.01 12.66 0.71
CA CYS A 148 2.10 12.95 -0.38
C CYS A 148 0.71 13.41 0.08
N ALA A 149 0.27 13.09 1.28
CA ALA A 149 -1.12 13.27 1.69
C ALA A 149 -1.34 13.56 3.18
N GLY A 150 -0.37 14.14 3.87
CA GLY A 150 -0.52 14.56 5.27
C GLY A 150 -0.24 13.47 6.33
N GLY A 151 0.66 12.53 6.09
CA GLY A 151 1.11 11.50 7.04
C GLY A 151 2.63 11.55 7.29
N THR A 152 3.18 10.51 7.86
CA THR A 152 4.63 10.31 8.05
C THR A 152 5.07 9.17 7.15
N GLY A 153 5.39 9.46 5.92
CA GLY A 153 5.75 8.43 4.97
C GLY A 153 6.82 8.88 3.99
N LYS A 154 7.08 8.01 3.05
CA LYS A 154 7.92 8.28 1.89
C LYS A 154 6.99 8.41 0.70
N CYS A 155 6.95 9.57 0.10
CA CYS A 155 6.11 9.81 -1.06
C CYS A 155 6.70 9.07 -2.26
N TYR A 156 5.93 8.16 -2.81
CA TYR A 156 6.14 7.59 -4.13
C TYR A 156 5.18 8.27 -5.09
N ASP A 157 5.69 8.94 -6.11
CA ASP A 157 4.89 9.75 -7.00
C ASP A 157 5.11 9.44 -8.48
N ILE A 158 4.06 9.70 -9.27
CA ILE A 158 4.04 9.50 -10.72
C ILE A 158 3.55 10.80 -11.38
N LYS A 159 4.21 11.15 -12.48
CA LYS A 159 3.85 12.24 -13.36
C LYS A 159 4.00 11.78 -14.81
N PRO A 160 3.17 12.21 -15.78
CA PRO A 160 3.32 11.85 -17.20
C PRO A 160 4.55 12.46 -17.84
#